data_77c59f8864aa779dd0b6972096eaeb3d
#
_entry.id   77c59f8864aa779dd0b6972096eaeb3d
#
_cell.length_a   1.000
_cell.length_b   1.000
_cell.length_c   1.000
_cell.angle_alpha   90.00
_cell.angle_beta   90.00
_cell.angle_gamma   90.00
#
_symmetry.space_group_name_H-M   'P 1'
#
loop_
_entity.id
_entity.type
_entity.pdbx_description
1 polymer ?
#
loop_
_entity_poly.entity_id
_entity_poly.type
_entity_poly.pdbx_seq_one_letter_code
_entity_poly.pdbx_strand_id
1 'polypeptide(L)'
;LLAATPNDGSEAVTIPNLPGTTNRIMIKGTNHIFFDVSNTNFTIAAPSNTVSLKLFIEGYYNAVTHAMQPVQNNAGLSASLTDVIPVTVELRNPTTLALAGIATQMLQTNGTLTCSFPTAPAGLYYIVVKQRNSIETWSSSAQPIGNTQLNYDFSSAASKAFGANLVAVETGVYALYSGDINVDGNIDNIDFSLWETDASQFAAGDFGTDLNGDGNVDNIDFSLWESNSSNFISTISP
;
A
#
# COMPACT_ATOMS: atom_id res chain seq x y z
N LEU A 1 33.04 8.26 -5.77
CA LEU A 1 32.64 7.44 -6.92
C LEU A 1 33.67 6.34 -7.18
N LEU A 2 34.73 6.60 -7.92
CA LEU A 2 35.82 5.65 -8.14
C LEU A 2 37.12 6.17 -7.56
N ALA A 3 37.96 5.27 -7.01
CA ALA A 3 39.27 5.65 -6.45
C ALA A 3 40.32 5.82 -7.56
N ALA A 4 40.22 5.02 -8.62
CA ALA A 4 41.05 5.10 -9.81
C ALA A 4 40.35 4.43 -11.00
N THR A 5 40.66 4.92 -12.21
CA THR A 5 40.18 4.36 -13.47
C THR A 5 41.26 4.47 -14.52
N PRO A 6 41.34 3.58 -15.56
CA PRO A 6 42.21 3.75 -16.69
C PRO A 6 41.98 5.08 -17.41
N ASN A 7 43.03 5.63 -18.05
CA ASN A 7 42.87 6.80 -18.90
C ASN A 7 42.64 6.39 -20.35
N ASP A 8 41.42 5.84 -20.60
CA ASP A 8 41.01 5.34 -21.91
C ASP A 8 39.91 6.18 -22.57
N GLY A 9 39.55 7.31 -21.94
CA GLY A 9 38.62 8.31 -22.48
C GLY A 9 37.20 8.15 -21.98
N SER A 10 36.78 7.03 -21.29
CA SER A 10 35.44 6.85 -20.75
C SER A 10 35.42 5.90 -19.56
N GLU A 11 34.56 6.16 -18.61
CA GLU A 11 34.34 5.29 -17.45
C GLU A 11 32.87 5.30 -17.02
N ALA A 12 32.33 4.12 -16.74
CA ALA A 12 31.01 3.98 -16.18
C ALA A 12 31.06 4.13 -14.66
N VAL A 13 30.31 5.08 -14.12
CA VAL A 13 30.23 5.33 -12.67
C VAL A 13 28.82 5.15 -12.15
N THR A 14 28.70 4.47 -11.01
CA THR A 14 27.42 4.42 -10.28
C THR A 14 27.26 5.71 -9.49
N ILE A 15 26.23 6.49 -9.83
CA ILE A 15 25.88 7.71 -9.10
C ILE A 15 25.26 7.31 -7.75
N PRO A 16 25.78 7.80 -6.61
CA PRO A 16 25.17 7.54 -5.31
C PRO A 16 23.81 8.21 -5.21
N ASN A 17 22.90 7.58 -4.47
CA ASN A 17 21.59 8.16 -4.18
C ASN A 17 21.70 9.26 -3.12
N LEU A 18 22.23 10.40 -3.53
CA LEU A 18 22.37 11.62 -2.75
C LEU A 18 21.71 12.77 -3.52
N PRO A 19 20.38 12.91 -3.42
CA PRO A 19 19.65 13.92 -4.18
C PRO A 19 20.15 15.33 -3.92
N GLY A 20 20.24 16.12 -4.99
CA GLY A 20 20.68 17.50 -4.92
C GLY A 20 20.76 18.13 -6.30
N THR A 21 20.65 19.45 -6.36
CA THR A 21 20.63 20.22 -7.62
C THR A 21 21.97 20.90 -7.93
N THR A 22 22.93 20.81 -7.01
CA THR A 22 24.23 21.48 -7.10
C THR A 22 25.40 20.51 -7.13
N ASN A 23 25.17 19.29 -7.61
CA ASN A 23 26.18 18.26 -7.69
C ASN A 23 27.21 18.58 -8.80
N ARG A 24 28.44 18.22 -8.56
CA ARG A 24 29.51 18.30 -9.54
C ARG A 24 30.39 17.06 -9.49
N ILE A 25 30.98 16.69 -10.62
CA ILE A 25 32.00 15.63 -10.71
C ILE A 25 33.36 16.28 -10.74
N MET A 26 34.29 15.75 -9.95
CA MET A 26 35.68 16.09 -9.96
C MET A 26 36.51 14.91 -10.47
N ILE A 27 37.37 15.18 -11.41
CA ILE A 27 38.40 14.24 -11.91
C ILE A 27 39.76 14.76 -11.46
N LYS A 28 40.56 13.86 -10.88
CA LYS A 28 41.88 14.18 -10.38
C LYS A 28 42.91 13.19 -10.94
N GLY A 29 44.06 13.69 -11.41
CA GLY A 29 45.15 12.81 -11.82
C GLY A 29 45.76 12.06 -10.64
N THR A 30 46.01 10.75 -10.80
CA THR A 30 46.68 9.94 -9.77
C THR A 30 48.10 10.41 -9.62
N ASN A 31 48.53 10.73 -8.39
CA ASN A 31 49.85 11.29 -8.07
C ASN A 31 50.16 12.66 -8.71
N HIS A 32 49.14 13.39 -9.14
CA HIS A 32 49.26 14.74 -9.70
C HIS A 32 48.45 15.74 -8.87
N ILE A 33 48.88 17.02 -8.95
CA ILE A 33 48.24 18.13 -8.24
C ILE A 33 47.05 18.75 -9.01
N PHE A 34 46.91 18.43 -10.30
CA PHE A 34 45.87 18.99 -11.13
C PHE A 34 44.57 18.15 -11.01
N PHE A 35 43.47 18.83 -11.08
CA PHE A 35 42.13 18.28 -11.13
C PHE A 35 41.26 19.18 -12.01
N ASP A 36 40.14 18.63 -12.44
CA ASP A 36 39.07 19.37 -13.10
C ASP A 36 37.73 19.07 -12.46
N VAL A 37 36.82 20.04 -12.48
CA VAL A 37 35.45 19.92 -11.93
C VAL A 37 34.51 20.32 -13.03
N SER A 38 33.42 19.56 -13.19
CA SER A 38 32.35 19.86 -14.18
C SER A 38 31.96 21.35 -14.13
N ASN A 39 31.88 22.01 -15.29
CA ASN A 39 31.63 23.45 -15.38
C ASN A 39 30.24 23.86 -14.93
N THR A 40 29.27 22.93 -15.02
CA THR A 40 27.88 23.15 -14.63
C THR A 40 27.45 22.16 -13.55
N ASN A 41 26.50 22.58 -12.76
CA ASN A 41 25.84 21.68 -11.82
C ASN A 41 24.94 20.67 -12.57
N PHE A 42 24.79 19.49 -12.01
CA PHE A 42 23.79 18.52 -12.43
C PHE A 42 22.90 18.12 -11.26
N THR A 43 21.72 17.63 -11.56
CA THR A 43 20.73 17.18 -10.57
C THR A 43 20.81 15.66 -10.41
N ILE A 44 20.93 15.21 -9.16
CA ILE A 44 20.59 13.85 -8.77
C ILE A 44 19.16 13.92 -8.22
N ALA A 45 18.21 13.39 -8.98
CA ALA A 45 16.82 13.33 -8.53
C ALA A 45 16.68 12.28 -7.41
N ALA A 46 15.82 12.55 -6.43
CA ALA A 46 15.39 11.50 -5.50
C ALA A 46 14.71 10.38 -6.30
N PRO A 47 14.89 9.10 -5.94
CA PRO A 47 14.12 8.02 -6.54
C PRO A 47 12.62 8.31 -6.35
N SER A 48 11.87 8.26 -7.42
CA SER A 48 10.42 8.34 -7.36
C SER A 48 9.84 6.93 -7.19
N ASN A 49 10.16 6.24 -6.10
CA ASN A 49 9.62 4.92 -5.82
C ASN A 49 8.13 5.05 -5.51
N THR A 50 7.31 5.11 -6.56
CA THR A 50 5.87 5.22 -6.47
C THR A 50 5.21 3.89 -6.78
N VAL A 51 4.17 3.56 -6.02
CA VAL A 51 3.33 2.38 -6.20
C VAL A 51 1.89 2.87 -6.37
N SER A 52 1.33 2.63 -7.54
CA SER A 52 -0.09 2.82 -7.80
C SER A 52 -0.79 1.48 -7.60
N LEU A 53 -1.75 1.44 -6.70
CA LEU A 53 -2.52 0.25 -6.39
C LEU A 53 -3.94 0.38 -6.89
N LYS A 54 -4.51 -0.76 -7.27
CA LYS A 54 -5.94 -0.94 -7.37
C LYS A 54 -6.37 -2.07 -6.45
N LEU A 55 -7.31 -1.78 -5.54
CA LEU A 55 -7.85 -2.73 -4.59
C LEU A 55 -9.26 -2.33 -4.19
N PHE A 56 -10.05 -3.29 -3.78
CA PHE A 56 -11.34 -3.07 -3.16
C PHE A 56 -11.37 -3.67 -1.75
N ILE A 57 -12.29 -3.19 -0.92
CA ILE A 57 -12.58 -3.73 0.41
C ILE A 57 -13.97 -4.34 0.31
N GLU A 58 -14.10 -5.58 0.75
CA GLU A 58 -15.29 -6.42 0.55
C GLU A 58 -16.57 -5.70 0.93
N GLY A 59 -16.68 -5.26 2.18
CA GLY A 59 -17.90 -4.66 2.68
C GLY A 59 -18.23 -3.30 2.07
N TYR A 60 -17.23 -2.56 1.58
CA TYR A 60 -17.43 -1.26 0.95
C TYR A 60 -17.80 -1.37 -0.54
N TYR A 61 -17.53 -2.52 -1.18
CA TYR A 61 -17.76 -2.70 -2.61
C TYR A 61 -19.25 -2.91 -2.92
N ASN A 62 -19.74 -2.17 -3.92
CA ASN A 62 -21.10 -2.29 -4.42
C ASN A 62 -21.09 -2.82 -5.86
N ALA A 63 -21.58 -4.04 -6.07
CA ALA A 63 -21.60 -4.70 -7.37
C ALA A 63 -22.56 -4.06 -8.40
N VAL A 64 -23.46 -3.17 -7.96
CA VAL A 64 -24.36 -2.45 -8.89
C VAL A 64 -23.67 -1.25 -9.50
N THR A 65 -22.87 -0.53 -8.70
CA THR A 65 -22.12 0.66 -9.15
C THR A 65 -20.71 0.33 -9.61
N HIS A 66 -20.23 -0.90 -9.38
CA HIS A 66 -18.85 -1.36 -9.62
C HIS A 66 -17.81 -0.47 -8.93
N ALA A 67 -18.13 0.05 -7.76
CA ALA A 67 -17.32 0.97 -6.98
C ALA A 67 -17.56 0.77 -5.48
N MET A 68 -16.67 1.30 -4.65
CA MET A 68 -16.87 1.32 -3.20
C MET A 68 -17.76 2.49 -2.77
N GLN A 69 -18.35 2.37 -1.59
CA GLN A 69 -19.07 3.44 -0.89
C GLN A 69 -18.11 4.61 -0.57
N PRO A 70 -18.60 5.86 -0.58
CA PRO A 70 -17.82 7.02 -0.14
C PRO A 70 -17.83 7.11 1.41
N VAL A 71 -17.14 6.18 2.06
CA VAL A 71 -17.21 5.94 3.52
C VAL A 71 -16.96 7.21 4.33
N GLN A 72 -15.98 8.04 3.93
CA GLN A 72 -15.70 9.29 4.63
C GLN A 72 -16.87 10.30 4.56
N ASN A 73 -17.62 10.28 3.46
CA ASN A 73 -18.82 11.10 3.31
C ASN A 73 -19.98 10.54 4.16
N ASN A 74 -20.21 9.22 4.09
CA ASN A 74 -21.26 8.55 4.85
C ASN A 74 -21.05 8.70 6.36
N ALA A 75 -19.79 8.69 6.82
CA ALA A 75 -19.41 8.92 8.21
C ALA A 75 -19.46 10.43 8.63
N GLY A 76 -19.74 11.35 7.71
CA GLY A 76 -19.79 12.78 7.99
C GLY A 76 -18.42 13.47 8.13
N LEU A 77 -17.33 12.81 7.75
CA LEU A 77 -15.95 13.32 7.87
C LEU A 77 -15.49 14.14 6.66
N SER A 78 -16.08 13.92 5.50
CA SER A 78 -15.69 14.56 4.24
C SER A 78 -16.91 14.88 3.39
N ALA A 79 -16.84 15.98 2.62
CA ALA A 79 -17.81 16.26 1.57
C ALA A 79 -17.48 15.54 0.24
N SER A 80 -16.35 14.83 0.17
CA SER A 80 -15.92 14.10 -1.01
C SER A 80 -16.79 12.86 -1.21
N LEU A 81 -17.27 12.66 -2.43
CA LEU A 81 -18.02 11.47 -2.84
C LEU A 81 -17.10 10.37 -3.42
N THR A 82 -15.79 10.57 -3.34
CA THR A 82 -14.80 9.62 -3.85
C THR A 82 -13.86 9.08 -2.78
N ASP A 83 -13.84 9.65 -1.58
CA ASP A 83 -12.96 9.24 -0.50
C ASP A 83 -13.56 8.07 0.27
N VAL A 84 -12.83 6.96 0.31
CA VAL A 84 -13.25 5.75 1.03
C VAL A 84 -12.63 5.77 2.43
N ILE A 85 -11.35 5.46 2.56
CA ILE A 85 -10.67 5.35 3.86
C ILE A 85 -9.16 5.53 3.66
N PRO A 86 -8.43 6.05 4.65
CA PRO A 86 -6.97 5.98 4.64
C PRO A 86 -6.48 4.53 4.68
N VAL A 87 -5.61 4.18 3.75
CA VAL A 87 -4.97 2.87 3.66
C VAL A 87 -3.47 3.04 3.85
N THR A 88 -2.91 2.22 4.72
CA THR A 88 -1.46 2.14 4.93
C THR A 88 -0.87 1.05 4.03
N VAL A 89 0.14 1.43 3.27
CA VAL A 89 0.89 0.54 2.39
C VAL A 89 2.32 0.44 2.90
N GLU A 90 2.78 -0.78 3.11
CA GLU A 90 4.14 -1.08 3.54
C GLU A 90 4.91 -1.79 2.43
N LEU A 91 6.21 -1.51 2.35
CA LEU A 91 7.18 -2.28 1.57
C LEU A 91 7.98 -3.15 2.52
N ARG A 92 7.90 -4.47 2.34
CA ARG A 92 8.56 -5.45 3.20
C ARG A 92 9.67 -6.20 2.44
N ASN A 93 10.84 -6.31 3.06
CA ASN A 93 11.97 -7.05 2.48
C ASN A 93 11.57 -8.53 2.26
N PRO A 94 11.82 -9.12 1.07
CA PRO A 94 11.31 -10.46 0.76
C PRO A 94 11.97 -11.61 1.54
N THR A 95 13.13 -11.35 2.17
CA THR A 95 13.87 -12.38 2.92
C THR A 95 13.68 -12.24 4.42
N THR A 96 13.71 -11.00 4.93
CA THR A 96 13.66 -10.72 6.38
C THR A 96 12.31 -10.25 6.85
N LEU A 97 11.39 -9.92 5.93
CA LEU A 97 10.11 -9.28 6.15
C LEU A 97 10.18 -7.93 6.90
N ALA A 98 11.40 -7.39 7.04
CA ALA A 98 11.60 -6.10 7.68
C ALA A 98 10.96 -4.97 6.88
N LEU A 99 10.42 -3.98 7.58
CA LEU A 99 9.85 -2.78 7.00
C LEU A 99 10.94 -1.95 6.31
N ALA A 100 10.75 -1.65 5.03
CA ALA A 100 11.65 -0.84 4.21
C ALA A 100 11.03 0.52 3.83
N GLY A 101 9.72 0.62 3.82
CA GLY A 101 9.00 1.85 3.55
C GLY A 101 7.54 1.75 3.98
N ILE A 102 6.96 2.89 4.35
CA ILE A 102 5.56 3.00 4.75
C ILE A 102 4.97 4.30 4.21
N ALA A 103 3.74 4.23 3.73
CA ALA A 103 2.99 5.39 3.29
C ALA A 103 1.50 5.17 3.54
N THR A 104 0.78 6.24 3.91
CA THR A 104 -0.68 6.20 4.06
C THR A 104 -1.31 7.13 3.04
N GLN A 105 -2.32 6.65 2.32
CA GLN A 105 -3.04 7.41 1.30
C GLN A 105 -4.52 7.11 1.34
N MET A 106 -5.32 8.09 0.92
CA MET A 106 -6.77 7.95 0.79
C MET A 106 -7.09 7.02 -0.39
N LEU A 107 -7.79 5.93 -0.10
CA LEU A 107 -8.34 5.03 -1.11
C LEU A 107 -9.56 5.71 -1.75
N GLN A 108 -9.64 5.65 -3.08
CA GLN A 108 -10.76 6.23 -3.82
C GLN A 108 -11.84 5.19 -4.12
N THR A 109 -13.09 5.62 -4.32
CA THR A 109 -14.23 4.72 -4.60
C THR A 109 -14.01 3.80 -5.81
N ASN A 110 -13.20 4.20 -6.80
CA ASN A 110 -12.81 3.38 -7.94
C ASN A 110 -11.71 2.35 -7.62
N GLY A 111 -11.27 2.26 -6.37
CA GLY A 111 -10.25 1.33 -5.90
C GLY A 111 -8.81 1.81 -6.05
N THR A 112 -8.57 3.06 -6.47
CA THR A 112 -7.20 3.52 -6.74
C THR A 112 -6.60 4.31 -5.59
N LEU A 113 -5.29 4.13 -5.37
CA LEU A 113 -4.43 4.99 -4.55
C LEU A 113 -3.00 4.97 -5.10
N THR A 114 -2.22 6.01 -4.78
CA THR A 114 -0.79 6.06 -5.18
C THR A 114 0.06 6.49 -4.00
N CYS A 115 0.99 5.62 -3.62
CA CYS A 115 1.94 5.84 -2.53
C CYS A 115 3.32 6.19 -3.06
N SER A 116 4.04 7.04 -2.33
CA SER A 116 5.44 7.39 -2.61
C SER A 116 6.34 6.91 -1.47
N PHE A 117 7.46 6.28 -1.82
CA PHE A 117 8.44 5.73 -0.88
C PHE A 117 9.84 6.29 -1.15
N PRO A 118 10.07 7.59 -0.96
CA PRO A 118 11.30 8.27 -1.39
C PRO A 118 12.54 7.78 -0.65
N THR A 119 12.39 7.17 0.52
CA THR A 119 13.50 6.65 1.34
C THR A 119 13.78 5.17 1.14
N ALA A 120 12.85 4.41 0.54
CA ALA A 120 13.07 3.01 0.29
C ALA A 120 14.08 2.84 -0.85
N PRO A 121 15.14 2.02 -0.70
CA PRO A 121 16.04 1.70 -1.80
C PRO A 121 15.32 1.02 -2.96
N ALA A 122 15.81 1.16 -4.18
CA ALA A 122 15.32 0.34 -5.28
C ALA A 122 15.60 -1.15 -4.99
N GLY A 123 14.62 -2.02 -5.22
CA GLY A 123 14.76 -3.44 -4.89
C GLY A 123 13.47 -4.22 -5.07
N LEU A 124 13.46 -5.46 -4.59
CA LEU A 124 12.27 -6.31 -4.53
C LEU A 124 11.64 -6.20 -3.14
N TYR A 125 10.33 -5.99 -3.10
CA TYR A 125 9.57 -5.89 -1.86
C TYR A 125 8.19 -6.52 -1.99
N TYR A 126 7.72 -7.18 -0.94
CA TYR A 126 6.29 -7.41 -0.81
C TYR A 126 5.58 -6.08 -0.56
N ILE A 127 4.42 -5.91 -1.21
CA ILE A 127 3.49 -4.81 -0.93
C ILE A 127 2.47 -5.33 0.07
N VAL A 128 2.36 -4.66 1.20
CA VAL A 128 1.42 -5.02 2.27
C VAL A 128 0.41 -3.90 2.43
N VAL A 129 -0.86 -4.25 2.40
CA VAL A 129 -1.98 -3.32 2.54
C VAL A 129 -2.64 -3.54 3.89
N LYS A 130 -2.82 -2.46 4.63
CA LYS A 130 -3.48 -2.43 5.96
C LYS A 130 -4.52 -1.34 6.01
N GLN A 131 -5.64 -1.66 6.59
CA GLN A 131 -6.68 -0.70 6.92
C GLN A 131 -7.43 -1.15 8.20
N ARG A 132 -8.36 -0.35 8.71
CA ARG A 132 -8.91 -0.43 10.07
C ARG A 132 -9.80 -1.64 10.37
N ASN A 133 -10.34 -2.35 9.37
CA ASN A 133 -11.31 -3.42 9.57
C ASN A 133 -11.27 -4.51 8.49
N SER A 134 -10.15 -4.66 7.80
CA SER A 134 -9.90 -5.80 6.93
C SER A 134 -8.55 -6.45 7.24
N ILE A 135 -8.43 -7.73 6.94
CA ILE A 135 -7.19 -8.45 7.17
C ILE A 135 -6.02 -7.81 6.40
N GLU A 136 -4.85 -7.85 7.00
CA GLU A 136 -3.60 -7.48 6.34
C GLU A 136 -3.39 -8.34 5.10
N THR A 137 -3.21 -7.70 3.94
CA THR A 137 -3.11 -8.40 2.65
C THR A 137 -1.77 -8.14 1.99
N TRP A 138 -1.06 -9.20 1.62
CA TRP A 138 0.26 -9.19 1.00
C TRP A 138 0.16 -9.42 -0.50
N SER A 139 1.02 -8.77 -1.30
CA SER A 139 1.16 -9.11 -2.72
C SER A 139 1.62 -10.57 -2.87
N SER A 140 1.18 -11.26 -3.93
CA SER A 140 1.45 -12.69 -4.14
C SER A 140 2.94 -13.03 -4.21
N SER A 141 3.76 -12.07 -4.59
CA SER A 141 5.21 -12.16 -4.66
C SER A 141 5.84 -10.78 -4.46
N ALA A 142 7.15 -10.75 -4.21
CA ALA A 142 7.89 -9.51 -4.14
C ALA A 142 7.90 -8.81 -5.51
N GLN A 143 7.66 -7.49 -5.50
CA GLN A 143 7.53 -6.63 -6.67
C GLN A 143 8.75 -5.71 -6.81
N PRO A 144 9.19 -5.41 -8.03
CA PRO A 144 10.31 -4.49 -8.25
C PRO A 144 9.89 -3.04 -8.02
N ILE A 145 10.44 -2.42 -7.00
CA ILE A 145 10.28 -0.99 -6.70
C ILE A 145 11.54 -0.26 -7.13
N GLY A 146 11.38 0.82 -7.90
CA GLY A 146 12.52 1.57 -8.44
C GLY A 146 12.11 2.93 -9.00
N ASN A 147 12.94 3.47 -9.91
CA ASN A 147 12.77 4.82 -10.45
C ASN A 147 11.53 5.00 -11.38
N THR A 148 10.80 3.93 -11.65
CA THR A 148 9.55 3.95 -12.42
C THR A 148 8.39 3.58 -11.51
N GLN A 149 7.21 4.16 -11.76
CA GLN A 149 6.01 3.80 -11.05
C GLN A 149 5.67 2.32 -11.27
N LEU A 150 5.46 1.60 -10.18
CA LEU A 150 4.87 0.27 -10.22
C LEU A 150 3.34 0.39 -10.20
N ASN A 151 2.65 -0.37 -11.05
CA ASN A 151 1.20 -0.55 -10.97
C ASN A 151 0.90 -1.98 -10.51
N TYR A 152 0.15 -2.13 -9.43
CA TYR A 152 -0.24 -3.44 -8.90
C TYR A 152 -1.73 -3.48 -8.62
N ASP A 153 -2.42 -4.45 -9.21
CA ASP A 153 -3.88 -4.59 -9.14
C ASP A 153 -4.24 -5.85 -8.34
N PHE A 154 -4.69 -5.66 -7.10
CA PHE A 154 -5.21 -6.73 -6.25
C PHE A 154 -6.60 -7.19 -6.70
N SER A 155 -7.37 -6.33 -7.39
CA SER A 155 -8.78 -6.60 -7.68
C SER A 155 -9.02 -7.56 -8.85
N SER A 156 -8.00 -7.94 -9.60
CA SER A 156 -8.14 -8.67 -10.88
C SER A 156 -8.15 -10.20 -10.75
N ALA A 157 -7.62 -10.75 -9.66
CA ALA A 157 -7.64 -12.19 -9.38
C ALA A 157 -7.27 -12.46 -7.92
N ALA A 158 -7.82 -13.55 -7.32
CA ALA A 158 -7.42 -13.96 -5.95
C ALA A 158 -5.91 -14.20 -5.85
N SER A 159 -5.29 -14.75 -6.89
CA SER A 159 -3.85 -15.02 -6.97
C SER A 159 -2.96 -13.76 -6.95
N LYS A 160 -3.52 -12.57 -6.90
CA LYS A 160 -2.78 -11.33 -6.68
C LYS A 160 -2.37 -11.14 -5.23
N ALA A 161 -3.07 -11.75 -4.30
CA ALA A 161 -2.63 -11.81 -2.90
C ALA A 161 -1.85 -13.09 -2.60
N PHE A 162 -0.96 -13.02 -1.61
CA PHE A 162 -0.25 -14.17 -1.08
C PHE A 162 -1.26 -15.19 -0.54
N GLY A 163 -1.06 -16.47 -0.82
CA GLY A 163 -2.03 -17.52 -0.47
C GLY A 163 -3.39 -17.39 -1.17
N ALA A 164 -3.51 -16.57 -2.23
CA ALA A 164 -4.79 -16.24 -2.90
C ALA A 164 -5.85 -15.68 -1.93
N ASN A 165 -5.41 -14.93 -0.91
CA ASN A 165 -6.23 -14.46 0.20
C ASN A 165 -7.03 -13.19 -0.14
N LEU A 166 -7.98 -13.32 -1.07
CA LEU A 166 -8.94 -12.30 -1.49
C LEU A 166 -10.30 -12.95 -1.74
N VAL A 167 -11.37 -12.23 -1.43
CA VAL A 167 -12.74 -12.66 -1.69
C VAL A 167 -13.22 -12.20 -3.07
N ALA A 168 -13.98 -13.05 -3.77
CA ALA A 168 -14.68 -12.63 -4.98
C ALA A 168 -15.96 -11.87 -4.60
N VAL A 169 -16.03 -10.60 -4.97
CA VAL A 169 -17.20 -9.73 -4.73
C VAL A 169 -18.10 -9.62 -5.95
N GLU A 170 -17.55 -9.95 -7.12
CA GLU A 170 -18.23 -10.00 -8.40
C GLU A 170 -17.45 -10.93 -9.35
N THR A 171 -18.06 -11.34 -10.47
CA THR A 171 -17.34 -12.15 -11.48
C THR A 171 -16.10 -11.41 -11.99
N GLY A 172 -14.91 -11.94 -11.65
CA GLY A 172 -13.63 -11.37 -12.05
C GLY A 172 -13.19 -10.16 -11.23
N VAL A 173 -13.88 -9.82 -10.14
CA VAL A 173 -13.51 -8.74 -9.22
C VAL A 173 -13.29 -9.30 -7.81
N TYR A 174 -12.17 -8.94 -7.22
CA TYR A 174 -11.73 -9.42 -5.92
C TYR A 174 -11.49 -8.26 -4.96
N ALA A 175 -11.65 -8.52 -3.66
CA ALA A 175 -11.50 -7.54 -2.59
C ALA A 175 -10.76 -8.13 -1.39
N LEU A 176 -10.26 -7.25 -0.52
CA LEU A 176 -9.74 -7.62 0.79
C LEU A 176 -10.91 -8.04 1.69
N TYR A 177 -10.74 -9.12 2.46
CA TYR A 177 -11.75 -9.57 3.42
C TYR A 177 -11.96 -8.53 4.52
N SER A 178 -13.23 -8.22 4.81
CA SER A 178 -13.65 -7.36 5.92
C SER A 178 -13.93 -8.16 7.18
N GLY A 179 -13.78 -7.54 8.37
CA GLY A 179 -14.18 -8.14 9.64
C GLY A 179 -13.08 -8.23 10.70
N ASP A 180 -11.82 -7.99 10.36
CA ASP A 180 -10.71 -7.88 11.33
C ASP A 180 -10.74 -6.47 11.95
N ILE A 181 -11.60 -6.28 12.95
CA ILE A 181 -11.89 -4.98 13.57
C ILE A 181 -10.79 -4.59 14.55
N ASN A 182 -10.20 -5.57 15.24
CA ASN A 182 -9.11 -5.34 16.19
C ASN A 182 -7.72 -5.31 15.53
N VAL A 183 -7.64 -5.62 14.23
CA VAL A 183 -6.41 -5.62 13.39
C VAL A 183 -5.35 -6.59 13.95
N ASP A 184 -5.79 -7.76 14.46
CA ASP A 184 -4.87 -8.81 14.92
C ASP A 184 -4.54 -9.86 13.86
N GLY A 185 -5.19 -9.76 12.68
CA GLY A 185 -4.98 -10.63 11.53
C GLY A 185 -5.88 -11.86 11.50
N ASN A 186 -6.88 -11.95 12.39
CA ASN A 186 -7.90 -12.99 12.39
C ASN A 186 -9.29 -12.35 12.36
N ILE A 187 -10.26 -13.02 11.78
CA ILE A 187 -11.66 -12.60 11.89
C ILE A 187 -12.35 -13.59 12.83
N ASP A 188 -12.53 -13.18 14.09
CA ASP A 188 -12.99 -14.08 15.15
C ASP A 188 -13.94 -13.43 16.17
N ASN A 189 -14.18 -14.10 17.29
CA ASN A 189 -15.10 -13.63 18.34
C ASN A 189 -14.65 -12.35 19.06
N ILE A 190 -13.39 -11.95 18.96
CA ILE A 190 -12.90 -10.69 19.55
C ILE A 190 -13.47 -9.53 18.74
N ASP A 191 -13.47 -9.66 17.40
CA ASP A 191 -14.07 -8.67 16.49
C ASP A 191 -15.58 -8.57 16.70
N PHE A 192 -16.26 -9.72 16.88
CA PHE A 192 -17.68 -9.74 17.23
C PHE A 192 -17.98 -8.92 18.48
N SER A 193 -17.18 -9.06 19.53
CA SER A 193 -17.39 -8.34 20.79
C SER A 193 -17.28 -6.82 20.61
N LEU A 194 -16.42 -6.35 19.71
CA LEU A 194 -16.30 -4.95 19.35
C LEU A 194 -17.54 -4.48 18.58
N TRP A 195 -17.95 -5.24 17.57
CA TRP A 195 -19.17 -4.94 16.82
C TRP A 195 -20.40 -4.93 17.71
N GLU A 196 -20.60 -5.94 18.59
CA GLU A 196 -21.73 -6.04 19.49
C GLU A 196 -21.82 -4.82 20.43
N THR A 197 -20.66 -4.33 20.90
CA THR A 197 -20.58 -3.15 21.75
C THR A 197 -21.14 -1.93 21.04
N ASP A 198 -20.69 -1.64 19.81
CA ASP A 198 -21.11 -0.47 19.04
C ASP A 198 -22.56 -0.63 18.53
N ALA A 199 -22.93 -1.81 18.04
CA ALA A 199 -24.29 -2.10 17.56
C ALA A 199 -25.34 -1.96 18.67
N SER A 200 -25.03 -2.39 19.91
CA SER A 200 -25.93 -2.24 21.05
C SER A 200 -26.21 -0.78 21.43
N GLN A 201 -25.33 0.13 21.03
CA GLN A 201 -25.46 1.57 21.25
C GLN A 201 -26.01 2.31 20.02
N PHE A 202 -26.37 1.59 18.94
CA PHE A 202 -26.79 2.16 17.65
C PHE A 202 -25.75 3.16 17.12
N ALA A 203 -24.48 2.78 17.19
CA ALA A 203 -23.38 3.65 16.77
C ALA A 203 -23.51 4.04 15.30
N ALA A 204 -23.26 5.32 15.01
CA ALA A 204 -23.31 5.85 13.66
C ALA A 204 -22.18 6.89 13.46
N GLY A 205 -21.66 6.97 12.25
CA GLY A 205 -20.54 7.83 11.87
C GLY A 205 -19.25 7.03 11.63
N ASP A 206 -18.10 7.49 12.15
CA ASP A 206 -16.80 6.91 11.87
C ASP A 206 -16.43 5.80 12.87
N PHE A 207 -16.93 4.61 12.62
CA PHE A 207 -16.63 3.43 13.42
C PHE A 207 -15.89 2.36 12.62
N GLY A 208 -14.92 1.67 13.24
CA GLY A 208 -14.24 0.52 12.65
C GLY A 208 -15.17 -0.69 12.46
N THR A 209 -16.24 -0.72 13.20
CA THR A 209 -17.29 -1.74 13.22
C THR A 209 -18.35 -1.55 12.11
N ASP A 210 -18.37 -0.40 11.44
CA ASP A 210 -19.09 -0.15 10.19
C ASP A 210 -18.32 -0.83 9.04
N LEU A 211 -18.63 -2.09 8.78
CA LEU A 211 -17.92 -2.92 7.80
C LEU A 211 -18.40 -2.68 6.37
N ASN A 212 -19.64 -2.18 6.18
CA ASN A 212 -20.21 -1.89 4.87
C ASN A 212 -19.98 -0.43 4.42
N GLY A 213 -19.55 0.46 5.33
CA GLY A 213 -19.24 1.85 5.04
C GLY A 213 -20.42 2.76 4.79
N ASP A 214 -21.62 2.41 5.31
CA ASP A 214 -22.82 3.21 5.13
C ASP A 214 -23.03 4.28 6.23
N GLY A 215 -22.18 4.26 7.25
CA GLY A 215 -22.19 5.19 8.37
C GLY A 215 -23.03 4.73 9.55
N ASN A 216 -23.53 3.49 9.57
CA ASN A 216 -24.24 2.90 10.70
C ASN A 216 -23.57 1.58 11.09
N VAL A 217 -23.73 1.19 12.35
CA VAL A 217 -23.29 -0.13 12.83
C VAL A 217 -24.53 -0.99 13.07
N ASP A 218 -24.78 -1.95 12.18
CA ASP A 218 -26.00 -2.74 12.20
C ASP A 218 -25.81 -4.21 11.76
N ASN A 219 -26.90 -4.89 11.46
CA ASN A 219 -26.91 -6.30 11.09
C ASN A 219 -26.26 -6.59 9.72
N ILE A 220 -26.07 -5.60 8.87
CA ILE A 220 -25.38 -5.79 7.59
C ILE A 220 -23.90 -6.01 7.86
N ASP A 221 -23.31 -5.24 8.79
CA ASP A 221 -21.93 -5.40 9.23
C ASP A 221 -21.71 -6.76 9.91
N PHE A 222 -22.64 -7.16 10.76
CA PHE A 222 -22.64 -8.50 11.37
C PHE A 222 -22.56 -9.60 10.32
N SER A 223 -23.36 -9.50 9.25
CA SER A 223 -23.43 -10.53 8.22
C SER A 223 -22.09 -10.67 7.46
N LEU A 224 -21.36 -9.58 7.28
CA LEU A 224 -20.02 -9.59 6.69
C LEU A 224 -19.01 -10.29 7.63
N TRP A 225 -19.01 -9.90 8.92
CA TRP A 225 -18.16 -10.54 9.91
C TRP A 225 -18.50 -12.04 10.05
N GLU A 226 -19.78 -12.40 10.17
CA GLU A 226 -20.24 -13.79 10.35
C GLU A 226 -19.79 -14.68 9.18
N SER A 227 -19.95 -14.20 7.95
CA SER A 227 -19.52 -14.92 6.74
C SER A 227 -18.01 -15.25 6.80
N ASN A 228 -17.18 -14.26 7.12
CA ASN A 228 -15.74 -14.42 7.09
C ASN A 228 -15.21 -15.18 8.32
N SER A 229 -15.77 -14.93 9.49
CA SER A 229 -15.45 -15.67 10.74
C SER A 229 -15.81 -17.15 10.62
N SER A 230 -16.96 -17.48 10.04
CA SER A 230 -17.37 -18.87 9.81
C SER A 230 -16.46 -19.63 8.85
N ASN A 231 -15.76 -18.93 7.98
CA ASN A 231 -14.76 -19.47 7.07
C ASN A 231 -13.32 -19.42 7.64
N PHE A 232 -13.15 -19.01 8.90
CA PHE A 232 -11.84 -18.90 9.58
C PHE A 232 -10.86 -18.05 8.80
N ILE A 233 -11.32 -16.93 8.22
CA ILE A 233 -10.46 -16.04 7.45
C ILE A 233 -9.43 -15.39 8.36
N SER A 234 -8.17 -15.45 7.93
CA SER A 234 -7.04 -14.84 8.63
C SER A 234 -6.00 -14.31 7.64
N THR A 235 -5.09 -13.48 8.12
CA THR A 235 -3.95 -13.03 7.32
C THR A 235 -3.08 -14.19 6.86
N ILE A 236 -2.70 -14.20 5.58
CA ILE A 236 -1.73 -15.14 5.02
C ILE A 236 -0.53 -14.34 4.53
N SER A 237 0.65 -14.63 5.10
CA SER A 237 1.91 -13.94 4.80
C SER A 237 2.98 -14.91 4.33
N PRO A 238 4.06 -14.43 3.66
CA PRO A 238 5.21 -15.22 3.25
C PRO A 238 5.96 -15.88 4.39
#